data_5797c5a7f629b7633283404d11b745b1
#
_entry.id   5797c5a7f629b7633283404d11b745b1
#
_cell.length_a   1.000
_cell.length_b   1.000
_cell.length_c   1.000
_cell.angle_alpha   90.00
_cell.angle_beta   90.00
_cell.angle_gamma   90.00
#
_symmetry.space_group_name_H-M   'P 1'
#
loop_
_entity.id
_entity.type
_entity.pdbx_description
1 polymer ?
#
loop_
_entity_poly.entity_id
_entity_poly.type
_entity_poly.pdbx_seq_one_letter_code
_entity_poly.pdbx_strand_id
1 'polypeptide(L)'
;MNKEMLMKKIRRDSRSGFTLLEILLVVIIIGMLVGVAVVNLGGKVKESKITAARDQIHNFESALDLYELDNGILPSTEQGLNALIALPSGTPAPGNWKGPYLKPPIIRKDPWNRDFKYTCPGQHNTTSYDIFSAGPDGQEGNEDDVGNWQ
;
A
#
# COMPACT_ATOMS: atom_id res chain seq x y z
N MET A 1 52.67 -40.71 60.22
CA MET A 1 52.49 -40.77 58.71
C MET A 1 51.05 -40.43 58.41
N ASN A 2 50.78 -39.11 58.17
CA ASN A 2 49.47 -38.53 58.14
C ASN A 2 48.86 -38.70 56.74
N LYS A 3 47.69 -39.33 56.69
CA LYS A 3 46.84 -39.29 55.51
C LYS A 3 45.81 -38.18 55.71
N GLU A 4 46.06 -37.01 55.17
CA GLU A 4 45.06 -35.98 55.02
C GLU A 4 44.14 -36.39 53.92
N MET A 5 42.89 -36.67 54.26
CA MET A 5 41.81 -36.98 53.33
C MET A 5 41.22 -35.68 52.85
N LEU A 6 41.58 -35.31 51.64
CA LEU A 6 41.06 -34.11 50.93
C LEU A 6 39.57 -34.32 50.62
N MET A 7 38.71 -33.80 51.48
CA MET A 7 37.26 -33.78 51.14
C MET A 7 36.98 -32.72 50.09
N LYS A 8 36.86 -33.16 48.87
CA LYS A 8 36.42 -32.35 47.73
C LYS A 8 34.93 -32.01 47.91
N LYS A 9 34.67 -30.75 48.32
CA LYS A 9 33.34 -30.23 48.52
C LYS A 9 32.68 -30.09 47.13
N ILE A 10 31.82 -31.02 46.78
CA ILE A 10 31.01 -30.95 45.56
C ILE A 10 30.01 -29.81 45.75
N ARG A 11 30.24 -28.66 45.08
CA ARG A 11 29.23 -27.62 44.94
C ARG A 11 28.08 -28.19 44.08
N ARG A 12 26.96 -28.46 44.70
CA ARG A 12 25.69 -28.67 43.97
C ARG A 12 25.28 -27.33 43.40
N ASP A 13 25.50 -27.15 42.12
CA ASP A 13 24.81 -26.09 41.37
C ASP A 13 23.31 -26.35 41.46
N SER A 14 22.62 -25.51 42.23
CA SER A 14 21.17 -25.51 42.26
C SER A 14 20.67 -24.97 40.93
N ARG A 15 20.42 -25.84 39.96
CA ARG A 15 19.67 -25.49 38.78
C ARG A 15 18.26 -25.17 39.25
N SER A 16 17.95 -23.88 39.39
CA SER A 16 16.59 -23.43 39.61
C SER A 16 15.77 -23.73 38.35
N GLY A 17 14.92 -24.72 38.39
CA GLY A 17 13.94 -24.99 37.34
C GLY A 17 12.88 -23.92 37.38
N PHE A 18 12.38 -23.53 36.20
CA PHE A 18 11.23 -22.62 36.09
C PHE A 18 10.02 -23.21 36.80
N THR A 19 9.30 -22.37 37.54
CA THR A 19 8.08 -22.80 38.22
C THR A 19 6.92 -22.77 37.20
N LEU A 20 5.93 -23.63 37.39
CA LEU A 20 4.71 -23.65 36.56
C LEU A 20 3.99 -22.28 36.58
N LEU A 21 4.02 -21.60 37.73
CA LEU A 21 3.46 -20.25 37.88
C LEU A 21 4.20 -19.22 37.05
N GLU A 22 5.52 -19.29 36.91
CA GLU A 22 6.34 -18.37 36.13
C GLU A 22 6.05 -18.50 34.64
N ILE A 23 5.92 -19.72 34.13
CA ILE A 23 5.52 -19.97 32.74
C ILE A 23 4.08 -19.48 32.48
N LEU A 24 3.16 -19.74 33.43
CA LEU A 24 1.77 -19.25 33.30
C LEU A 24 1.72 -17.72 33.23
N LEU A 25 2.48 -17.02 34.08
CA LEU A 25 2.56 -15.56 34.08
C LEU A 25 3.10 -15.03 32.76
N VAL A 26 4.17 -15.63 32.22
CA VAL A 26 4.75 -15.24 30.93
C VAL A 26 3.77 -15.41 29.79
N VAL A 27 3.02 -16.52 29.74
CA VAL A 27 2.01 -16.77 28.70
C VAL A 27 0.87 -15.76 28.78
N ILE A 28 0.42 -15.38 29.99
CA ILE A 28 -0.61 -14.33 30.17
C ILE A 28 -0.10 -12.98 29.66
N ILE A 29 1.12 -12.59 30.01
CA ILE A 29 1.72 -11.32 29.57
C ILE A 29 1.87 -11.28 28.05
N ILE A 30 2.38 -12.37 27.44
CA ILE A 30 2.51 -12.45 25.98
C ILE A 30 1.13 -12.38 25.33
N GLY A 31 0.12 -13.06 25.85
CA GLY A 31 -1.26 -13.00 25.35
C GLY A 31 -1.84 -11.59 25.38
N MET A 32 -1.61 -10.84 26.45
CA MET A 32 -2.03 -9.42 26.54
C MET A 32 -1.31 -8.54 25.52
N LEU A 33 0.01 -8.69 25.36
CA LEU A 33 0.80 -7.90 24.41
C LEU A 33 0.40 -8.17 22.96
N VAL A 34 0.15 -9.44 22.60
CA VAL A 34 -0.32 -9.81 21.27
C VAL A 34 -1.70 -9.20 20.98
N GLY A 35 -2.62 -9.22 21.94
CA GLY A 35 -3.94 -8.62 21.80
C GLY A 35 -3.90 -7.13 21.48
N VAL A 36 -3.05 -6.36 22.13
CA VAL A 36 -2.87 -4.91 21.88
C VAL A 36 -2.21 -4.64 20.51
N ALA A 37 -1.25 -5.47 20.10
CA ALA A 37 -0.53 -5.29 18.84
C ALA A 37 -1.45 -5.46 17.61
N VAL A 38 -2.34 -6.44 17.63
CA VAL A 38 -3.25 -6.74 16.50
C VAL A 38 -4.23 -5.60 16.23
N VAL A 39 -4.77 -4.95 17.26
CA VAL A 39 -5.75 -3.86 17.13
C VAL A 39 -5.12 -2.62 16.48
N ASN A 40 -3.85 -2.30 16.77
CA ASN A 40 -3.16 -1.14 16.21
C ASN A 40 -2.68 -1.35 14.76
N LEU A 41 -2.45 -2.58 14.32
CA LEU A 41 -1.95 -2.87 12.97
C LEU A 41 -3.03 -2.69 11.90
N GLY A 42 -4.30 -3.00 12.19
CA GLY A 42 -5.39 -2.90 11.21
C GLY A 42 -5.61 -1.48 10.68
N GLY A 43 -5.58 -0.46 11.55
CA GLY A 43 -5.72 0.94 11.16
C GLY A 43 -4.56 1.45 10.30
N LYS A 44 -3.33 1.11 10.68
CA LYS A 44 -2.11 1.50 9.94
C LYS A 44 -2.02 0.87 8.55
N VAL A 45 -2.50 -0.37 8.40
CA VAL A 45 -2.55 -1.03 7.08
C VAL A 45 -3.55 -0.33 6.16
N LYS A 46 -4.73 0.08 6.65
CA LYS A 46 -5.71 0.84 5.86
C LYS A 46 -5.12 2.18 5.40
N GLU A 47 -4.52 2.93 6.31
CA GLU A 47 -3.89 4.23 6.02
C GLU A 47 -2.73 4.11 5.01
N SER A 48 -1.87 3.11 5.18
CA SER A 48 -0.78 2.83 4.25
C SER A 48 -1.29 2.51 2.83
N LYS A 49 -2.40 1.77 2.70
CA LYS A 49 -3.02 1.50 1.40
C LYS A 49 -3.59 2.77 0.76
N ILE A 50 -4.25 3.62 1.52
CA ILE A 50 -4.78 4.90 1.03
C ILE A 50 -3.62 5.78 0.52
N THR A 51 -2.53 5.90 1.29
CA THR A 51 -1.34 6.65 0.87
C THR A 51 -0.75 6.07 -0.42
N ALA A 52 -0.60 4.76 -0.52
CA ALA A 52 -0.09 4.11 -1.73
C ALA A 52 -0.99 4.32 -2.96
N ALA A 53 -2.31 4.40 -2.77
CA ALA A 53 -3.24 4.74 -3.84
C ALA A 53 -3.07 6.20 -4.30
N ARG A 54 -2.93 7.16 -3.37
CA ARG A 54 -2.64 8.56 -3.70
C ARG A 54 -1.33 8.73 -4.46
N ASP A 55 -0.26 8.10 -3.99
CA ASP A 55 1.05 8.16 -4.65
C ASP A 55 0.96 7.65 -6.10
N GLN A 56 0.16 6.59 -6.32
CA GLN A 56 -0.05 6.07 -7.67
C GLN A 56 -0.89 7.02 -8.54
N ILE A 57 -1.90 7.69 -7.97
CA ILE A 57 -2.69 8.72 -8.66
C ILE A 57 -1.78 9.88 -9.07
N HIS A 58 -0.94 10.40 -8.18
CA HIS A 58 0.02 11.47 -8.52
C HIS A 58 1.00 11.06 -9.63
N ASN A 59 1.37 9.78 -9.67
CA ASN A 59 2.20 9.28 -10.76
C ASN A 59 1.46 9.29 -12.11
N PHE A 60 0.15 8.97 -12.11
CA PHE A 60 -0.67 9.10 -13.30
C PHE A 60 -0.91 10.55 -13.71
N GLU A 61 -1.15 11.45 -12.76
CA GLU A 61 -1.28 12.89 -13.02
C GLU A 61 -0.04 13.43 -13.72
N SER A 62 1.15 13.14 -13.18
CA SER A 62 2.42 13.55 -13.80
C SER A 62 2.59 13.02 -15.24
N ALA A 63 2.13 11.79 -15.49
CA ALA A 63 2.19 11.19 -16.81
C ALA A 63 1.16 11.80 -17.76
N LEU A 64 -0.03 12.20 -17.26
CA LEU A 64 -1.07 12.90 -18.04
C LEU A 64 -0.64 14.32 -18.38
N ASP A 65 0.03 15.02 -17.47
CA ASP A 65 0.60 16.35 -17.74
C ASP A 65 1.62 16.30 -18.90
N LEU A 66 2.48 15.28 -18.90
CA LEU A 66 3.43 15.07 -20.01
C LEU A 66 2.71 14.69 -21.32
N TYR A 67 1.67 13.86 -21.23
CA TYR A 67 0.85 13.52 -22.39
C TYR A 67 0.18 14.76 -22.98
N GLU A 68 -0.44 15.60 -22.14
CA GLU A 68 -1.09 16.83 -22.56
C GLU A 68 -0.10 17.84 -23.13
N LEU A 69 1.08 17.98 -22.54
CA LEU A 69 2.17 18.83 -23.03
C LEU A 69 2.60 18.45 -24.46
N ASP A 70 2.70 17.15 -24.75
CA ASP A 70 3.11 16.66 -26.08
C ASP A 70 1.99 16.72 -27.11
N ASN A 71 0.76 16.48 -26.72
CA ASN A 71 -0.37 16.27 -27.65
C ASN A 71 -1.36 17.45 -27.69
N GLY A 72 -1.29 18.38 -26.71
CA GLY A 72 -2.23 19.51 -26.58
C GLY A 72 -3.64 19.12 -26.15
N ILE A 73 -3.87 17.86 -25.80
CA ILE A 73 -5.15 17.30 -25.37
C ILE A 73 -4.93 16.21 -24.33
N LEU A 74 -5.94 15.95 -23.53
CA LEU A 74 -5.98 14.79 -22.62
C LEU A 74 -6.57 13.57 -23.33
N PRO A 75 -6.28 12.35 -22.89
CA PRO A 75 -6.95 11.14 -23.39
C PRO A 75 -8.46 11.21 -23.11
N SER A 76 -9.29 10.67 -24.00
CA SER A 76 -10.70 10.49 -23.70
C SER A 76 -10.94 9.42 -22.62
N THR A 77 -12.13 9.40 -22.03
CA THR A 77 -12.54 8.35 -21.09
C THR A 77 -12.38 6.94 -21.69
N GLU A 78 -12.67 6.78 -22.99
CA GLU A 78 -12.54 5.49 -23.69
C GLU A 78 -11.09 5.07 -23.89
N GLN A 79 -10.20 6.03 -24.16
CA GLN A 79 -8.76 5.78 -24.28
C GLN A 79 -8.14 5.46 -22.93
N GLY A 80 -8.63 6.09 -21.88
CA GLY A 80 -8.25 5.80 -20.50
C GLY A 80 -6.77 5.96 -20.22
N LEU A 81 -6.33 5.41 -19.09
CA LEU A 81 -4.92 5.41 -18.69
C LEU A 81 -4.01 4.60 -19.65
N ASN A 82 -4.59 3.72 -20.48
CA ASN A 82 -3.80 2.96 -21.46
C ASN A 82 -3.10 3.86 -22.48
N ALA A 83 -3.64 5.07 -22.75
CA ALA A 83 -3.00 6.06 -23.58
C ALA A 83 -1.62 6.51 -23.09
N LEU A 84 -1.32 6.30 -21.81
CA LEU A 84 -0.02 6.61 -21.20
C LEU A 84 1.07 5.59 -21.52
N ILE A 85 0.70 4.37 -21.92
CA ILE A 85 1.64 3.28 -22.16
C ILE A 85 1.69 2.81 -23.61
N ALA A 86 0.65 3.06 -24.38
CA ALA A 86 0.56 2.71 -25.80
C ALA A 86 -0.13 3.84 -26.58
N LEU A 87 0.23 4.01 -27.86
CA LEU A 87 -0.44 4.97 -28.73
C LEU A 87 -1.93 4.63 -28.80
N PRO A 88 -2.82 5.53 -28.32
CA PRO A 88 -4.24 5.25 -28.32
C PRO A 88 -4.80 5.28 -29.75
N SER A 89 -5.80 4.45 -30.01
CA SER A 89 -6.63 4.49 -31.19
C SER A 89 -7.92 5.28 -30.93
N GLY A 90 -8.57 5.74 -32.00
CA GLY A 90 -9.84 6.46 -31.89
C GLY A 90 -9.70 7.99 -31.82
N THR A 91 -10.80 8.67 -31.48
CA THR A 91 -10.88 10.13 -31.40
C THR A 91 -11.02 10.59 -29.95
N PRO A 92 -10.28 11.65 -29.55
CA PRO A 92 -9.34 12.43 -30.36
C PRO A 92 -8.02 11.68 -30.55
N ALA A 93 -7.45 11.71 -31.74
CA ALA A 93 -6.14 11.10 -31.99
C ALA A 93 -5.03 12.05 -31.50
N PRO A 94 -4.05 11.56 -30.72
CA PRO A 94 -2.93 12.38 -30.30
C PRO A 94 -2.07 12.78 -31.50
N GLY A 95 -1.72 14.07 -31.57
CA GLY A 95 -0.97 14.60 -32.72
C GLY A 95 0.52 14.33 -32.68
N ASN A 96 1.09 14.11 -31.50
CA ASN A 96 2.52 14.00 -31.29
C ASN A 96 2.86 13.08 -30.08
N TRP A 97 2.30 11.87 -30.10
CA TRP A 97 2.53 10.92 -29.00
C TRP A 97 3.99 10.49 -28.94
N LYS A 98 4.64 10.71 -27.80
CA LYS A 98 6.04 10.38 -27.54
C LYS A 98 6.23 9.36 -26.41
N GLY A 99 5.13 8.74 -25.98
CA GLY A 99 5.17 7.79 -24.88
C GLY A 99 6.08 6.58 -25.12
N PRO A 100 6.16 5.66 -24.18
CA PRO A 100 5.31 5.60 -22.99
C PRO A 100 5.66 6.66 -21.93
N TYR A 101 4.64 7.21 -21.30
CA TYR A 101 4.74 8.27 -20.27
C TYR A 101 4.89 7.72 -18.86
N LEU A 102 4.67 6.41 -18.67
CA LEU A 102 4.91 5.70 -17.41
C LEU A 102 6.17 4.85 -17.49
N LYS A 103 6.90 4.78 -16.38
CA LYS A 103 8.09 3.94 -16.22
C LYS A 103 7.97 3.09 -14.94
N PRO A 104 7.84 1.75 -15.04
CA PRO A 104 7.71 0.94 -16.25
C PRO A 104 6.37 1.20 -16.97
N PRO A 105 6.23 0.86 -18.27
CA PRO A 105 5.02 1.12 -19.07
C PRO A 105 3.92 0.11 -18.76
N ILE A 106 3.44 0.14 -17.54
CA ILE A 106 2.36 -0.71 -17.02
C ILE A 106 1.39 0.13 -16.18
N ILE A 107 0.10 -0.12 -16.33
CA ILE A 107 -0.92 0.40 -15.44
C ILE A 107 -1.01 -0.54 -14.25
N ARG A 108 -0.54 -0.06 -13.10
CA ARG A 108 -0.61 -0.83 -11.85
C ARG A 108 -2.02 -0.77 -11.29
N LYS A 109 -2.43 -1.86 -10.68
CA LYS A 109 -3.65 -1.91 -9.89
C LYS A 109 -3.51 -1.15 -8.58
N ASP A 110 -4.63 -0.78 -8.01
CA ASP A 110 -4.69 -0.16 -6.70
C ASP A 110 -4.28 -1.15 -5.57
N PRO A 111 -4.07 -0.68 -4.34
CA PRO A 111 -3.68 -1.52 -3.21
C PRO A 111 -4.73 -2.57 -2.79
N TRP A 112 -5.92 -2.52 -3.35
CA TRP A 112 -6.99 -3.53 -3.18
C TRP A 112 -7.14 -4.45 -4.39
N ASN A 113 -6.16 -4.38 -5.36
CA ASN A 113 -6.07 -5.23 -6.56
C ASN A 113 -7.17 -4.95 -7.61
N ARG A 114 -7.65 -3.71 -7.70
CA ARG A 114 -8.60 -3.22 -8.70
C ARG A 114 -7.94 -2.23 -9.64
N ASP A 115 -8.60 -1.97 -10.77
CA ASP A 115 -8.12 -0.98 -11.74
C ASP A 115 -8.52 0.43 -11.30
N PHE A 116 -7.59 1.39 -11.45
CA PHE A 116 -7.93 2.81 -11.31
C PHE A 116 -8.93 3.23 -12.39
N LYS A 117 -9.85 4.09 -12.01
CA LYS A 117 -10.83 4.68 -12.92
C LYS A 117 -10.32 6.02 -13.41
N TYR A 118 -10.66 6.31 -14.69
CA TYR A 118 -10.33 7.56 -15.34
C TYR A 118 -11.53 8.04 -16.12
N THR A 119 -11.88 9.32 -15.99
CA THR A 119 -12.93 9.99 -16.75
C THR A 119 -12.46 11.38 -17.18
N CYS A 120 -12.67 11.71 -18.43
CA CYS A 120 -12.37 13.02 -19.00
C CYS A 120 -13.47 13.46 -19.98
N PRO A 121 -14.16 14.57 -19.71
CA PRO A 121 -14.04 15.43 -18.52
C PRO A 121 -14.47 14.73 -17.23
N GLY A 122 -13.90 15.16 -16.10
CA GLY A 122 -14.22 14.61 -14.79
C GLY A 122 -15.60 15.05 -14.29
N GLN A 123 -16.10 14.34 -13.27
CA GLN A 123 -17.33 14.74 -12.56
C GLN A 123 -17.02 15.74 -11.43
N HIS A 124 -15.87 15.56 -10.75
CA HIS A 124 -15.36 16.46 -9.73
C HIS A 124 -14.53 17.58 -10.38
N ASN A 125 -13.62 17.24 -11.28
CA ASN A 125 -12.80 18.16 -12.04
C ASN A 125 -13.40 18.37 -13.45
N THR A 126 -14.49 19.11 -13.55
CA THR A 126 -15.29 19.27 -14.77
C THR A 126 -14.56 19.91 -15.96
N THR A 127 -13.47 20.61 -15.72
CA THR A 127 -12.61 21.23 -16.74
C THR A 127 -11.36 20.41 -17.06
N SER A 128 -11.17 19.28 -16.39
CA SER A 128 -10.02 18.39 -16.48
C SER A 128 -10.48 16.93 -16.42
N TYR A 129 -9.85 16.12 -15.62
CA TYR A 129 -10.14 14.69 -15.49
C TYR A 129 -10.26 14.27 -14.02
N ASP A 130 -10.93 13.16 -13.80
CA ASP A 130 -10.93 12.46 -12.53
C ASP A 130 -10.16 11.15 -12.65
N ILE A 131 -9.29 10.87 -11.67
CA ILE A 131 -8.66 9.57 -11.46
C ILE A 131 -8.94 9.15 -10.03
N PHE A 132 -9.40 7.91 -9.85
CA PHE A 132 -9.68 7.41 -8.52
C PHE A 132 -9.57 5.87 -8.41
N SER A 133 -9.40 5.42 -7.18
CA SER A 133 -9.62 4.04 -6.75
C SER A 133 -10.91 4.00 -5.94
N ALA A 134 -11.72 2.98 -6.16
CA ALA A 134 -12.95 2.72 -5.39
C ALA A 134 -12.66 2.22 -3.95
N GLY A 135 -11.49 2.52 -3.41
CA GLY A 135 -11.15 2.31 -2.03
C GLY A 135 -11.26 0.88 -1.50
N PRO A 136 -11.37 0.71 -0.18
CA PRO A 136 -11.40 -0.62 0.46
C PRO A 136 -12.65 -1.43 0.14
N ASP A 137 -13.81 -0.82 0.03
CA ASP A 137 -15.08 -1.53 -0.20
C ASP A 137 -15.35 -1.85 -1.69
N GLY A 138 -14.71 -1.10 -2.61
CA GLY A 138 -14.83 -1.29 -4.05
C GLY A 138 -16.11 -0.76 -4.65
N GLN A 139 -16.84 0.10 -3.94
CA GLN A 139 -18.00 0.79 -4.44
C GLN A 139 -17.61 2.21 -4.84
N GLU A 140 -17.96 2.61 -6.07
CA GLU A 140 -17.66 3.91 -6.60
C GLU A 140 -18.66 4.97 -6.09
N GLY A 141 -18.21 6.21 -5.87
CA GLY A 141 -19.07 7.34 -5.51
C GLY A 141 -19.36 7.48 -4.03
N ASN A 142 -18.48 7.02 -3.16
CA ASN A 142 -18.62 7.15 -1.71
C ASN A 142 -17.39 7.78 -1.05
N GLU A 143 -17.42 7.90 0.29
CA GLU A 143 -16.36 8.54 1.07
C GLU A 143 -15.06 7.72 1.15
N ASP A 144 -15.11 6.43 0.78
CA ASP A 144 -13.97 5.52 0.76
C ASP A 144 -13.14 5.63 -0.53
N ASP A 145 -13.65 6.34 -1.56
CA ASP A 145 -12.94 6.60 -2.80
C ASP A 145 -11.67 7.41 -2.51
N VAL A 146 -10.60 7.05 -3.20
CA VAL A 146 -9.35 7.81 -3.17
C VAL A 146 -9.15 8.43 -4.55
N GLY A 147 -9.36 9.73 -4.67
CA GLY A 147 -9.33 10.44 -5.94
C GLY A 147 -8.40 11.65 -5.95
N ASN A 148 -8.17 12.21 -7.14
CA ASN A 148 -7.36 13.41 -7.36
C ASN A 148 -8.05 14.73 -6.99
N TRP A 149 -9.25 14.68 -6.42
CA TRP A 149 -10.02 15.85 -5.95
C TRP A 149 -9.97 16.02 -4.41
N GLN A 150 -9.19 15.24 -3.69
CA GLN A 150 -9.09 15.23 -2.22
C GLN A 150 -7.84 15.97 -1.73
#